data_8e651b14840cbde4d28e7769e3b5b653
#
_entry.id   8e651b14840cbde4d28e7769e3b5b653
#
_cell.length_a   1.000
_cell.length_b   1.000
_cell.length_c   1.000
_cell.angle_alpha   90.00
_cell.angle_beta   90.00
_cell.angle_gamma   90.00
#
_symmetry.space_group_name_H-M   'P 1'
#
loop_
_entity.id
_entity.type
_entity.pdbx_description
1 polymer ?
#
loop_
_entity_poly.entity_id
_entity_poly.type
_entity_poly.pdbx_seq_one_letter_code
_entity_poly.pdbx_strand_id
1 'polypeptide(L)'
;MNDKKKERYIQLGLLSGLVILGVLVYVLVPGFYDDMWELILSGDVQRMAEVLQSYGPWAMVISFVLDVLINALGFLPSIFFSTANGLLFGLVPGIIISWLAETVGVVLSFMIMRYILRDTAHKVIEKSEFLLKVDDFSGKNGLVMMLFARSIPYFPSGIITALGAISQISLRDYIIANLIGKFPSTALEVIVGHDAVLLQDNLGRLTVVILIASVIYFLLWKGYQRWAKQR
;
A
#
# COMPACT_ATOMS: atom_id res chain seq x y z
N MET A 1 -11.51 -4.21 -32.02
CA MET A 1 -10.89 -5.29 -31.22
C MET A 1 -11.86 -5.61 -30.11
N ASN A 2 -12.28 -6.86 -29.97
CA ASN A 2 -13.35 -7.25 -29.04
C ASN A 2 -12.88 -6.95 -27.60
N ASP A 3 -13.71 -6.28 -26.76
CA ASP A 3 -13.33 -5.84 -25.41
C ASP A 3 -12.74 -6.98 -24.55
N LYS A 4 -13.28 -8.20 -24.67
CA LYS A 4 -12.72 -9.39 -24.04
C LYS A 4 -11.28 -9.73 -24.45
N LYS A 5 -10.88 -9.47 -25.70
CA LYS A 5 -9.50 -9.67 -26.14
C LYS A 5 -8.56 -8.62 -25.55
N LYS A 6 -9.01 -7.37 -25.47
CA LYS A 6 -8.25 -6.27 -24.85
C LYS A 6 -8.01 -6.52 -23.34
N GLU A 7 -9.05 -6.95 -22.63
CA GLU A 7 -8.95 -7.33 -21.22
C GLU A 7 -7.94 -8.47 -21.00
N ARG A 8 -7.99 -9.51 -21.84
CA ARG A 8 -7.06 -10.65 -21.76
C ARG A 8 -5.61 -10.25 -22.04
N TYR A 9 -5.36 -9.32 -22.97
CA TYR A 9 -3.99 -8.82 -23.20
C TYR A 9 -3.49 -7.99 -22.02
N ILE A 10 -4.33 -7.19 -21.38
CA ILE A 10 -3.98 -6.44 -20.18
C ILE A 10 -3.66 -7.42 -19.03
N GLN A 11 -4.48 -8.44 -18.82
CA GLN A 11 -4.24 -9.47 -17.80
C GLN A 11 -2.91 -10.18 -18.02
N LEU A 12 -2.65 -10.64 -19.25
CA LEU A 12 -1.40 -11.30 -19.60
C LEU A 12 -0.20 -10.35 -19.44
N GLY A 13 -0.34 -9.09 -19.84
CA GLY A 13 0.71 -8.08 -19.69
C GLY A 13 1.04 -7.79 -18.21
N LEU A 14 0.03 -7.68 -17.35
CA LEU A 14 0.22 -7.48 -15.91
C LEU A 14 0.87 -8.70 -15.24
N LEU A 15 0.37 -9.89 -15.54
CA LEU A 15 0.93 -11.13 -14.99
C LEU A 15 2.37 -11.37 -15.47
N SER A 16 2.64 -11.18 -16.77
CA SER A 16 3.99 -11.31 -17.30
C SER A 16 4.94 -10.25 -16.71
N GLY A 17 4.48 -9.01 -16.54
CA GLY A 17 5.24 -7.95 -15.89
C GLY A 17 5.64 -8.29 -14.46
N LEU A 18 4.72 -8.84 -13.66
CA LEU A 18 5.01 -9.30 -12.29
C LEU A 18 5.97 -10.47 -12.27
N VAL A 19 5.78 -11.46 -13.17
CA VAL A 19 6.70 -12.60 -13.27
C VAL A 19 8.09 -12.14 -13.68
N ILE A 20 8.19 -11.26 -14.68
CA ILE A 20 9.47 -10.69 -15.12
C ILE A 20 10.14 -9.93 -13.97
N LEU A 21 9.38 -9.11 -13.22
CA LEU A 21 9.90 -8.37 -12.08
C LEU A 21 10.41 -9.32 -10.99
N GLY A 22 9.66 -10.39 -10.67
CA GLY A 22 10.08 -11.41 -9.72
C GLY A 22 11.33 -12.16 -10.17
N VAL A 23 11.41 -12.57 -11.45
CA VAL A 23 12.58 -13.22 -12.01
C VAL A 23 13.79 -12.28 -12.03
N LEU A 24 13.59 -11.01 -12.33
CA LEU A 24 14.64 -9.99 -12.30
C LEU A 24 15.24 -9.85 -10.90
N VAL A 25 14.40 -9.81 -9.87
CA VAL A 25 14.84 -9.79 -8.47
C VAL A 25 15.61 -11.07 -8.15
N TYR A 26 15.12 -12.25 -8.55
CA TYR A 26 15.81 -13.51 -8.33
C TYR A 26 17.21 -13.57 -8.95
N VAL A 27 17.33 -13.04 -10.18
CA VAL A 27 18.62 -13.04 -10.93
C VAL A 27 19.58 -11.98 -10.39
N LEU A 28 19.07 -10.79 -10.07
CA LEU A 28 19.91 -9.66 -9.63
C LEU A 28 20.32 -9.75 -8.15
N VAL A 29 19.57 -10.50 -7.35
CA VAL A 29 19.74 -10.58 -5.90
C VAL A 29 19.69 -12.07 -5.48
N PRO A 30 20.78 -12.84 -5.69
CA PRO A 30 20.82 -14.24 -5.27
C PRO A 30 20.59 -14.39 -3.76
N GLY A 31 19.77 -15.37 -3.36
CA GLY A 31 19.39 -15.60 -1.96
C GLY A 31 18.29 -14.64 -1.41
N PHE A 32 17.90 -13.65 -2.22
CA PHE A 32 16.94 -12.65 -1.80
C PHE A 32 15.63 -13.22 -1.21
N TYR A 33 15.05 -14.22 -1.86
CA TYR A 33 13.76 -14.77 -1.42
C TYR A 33 13.87 -15.49 -0.08
N ASP A 34 14.97 -16.19 0.15
CA ASP A 34 15.22 -16.92 1.40
C ASP A 34 15.47 -15.92 2.55
N ASP A 35 16.34 -14.94 2.34
CA ASP A 35 16.65 -13.90 3.32
C ASP A 35 15.45 -13.03 3.62
N MET A 36 14.70 -12.60 2.59
CA MET A 36 13.52 -11.75 2.76
C MET A 36 12.37 -12.43 3.48
N TRP A 37 12.15 -13.72 3.19
CA TRP A 37 11.11 -14.48 3.88
C TRP A 37 11.40 -14.60 5.38
N GLU A 38 12.65 -14.90 5.72
CA GLU A 38 13.08 -14.96 7.11
C GLU A 38 12.98 -13.58 7.79
N LEU A 39 13.42 -12.51 7.12
CA LEU A 39 13.35 -11.13 7.63
C LEU A 39 11.92 -10.64 7.85
N ILE A 40 11.02 -10.92 6.92
CA ILE A 40 9.59 -10.55 7.06
C ILE A 40 8.96 -11.30 8.22
N LEU A 41 9.27 -12.60 8.39
CA LEU A 41 8.72 -13.39 9.48
C LEU A 41 9.32 -13.02 10.85
N SER A 42 10.60 -12.66 10.89
CA SER A 42 11.25 -12.21 12.13
C SER A 42 10.83 -10.81 12.56
N GLY A 43 10.38 -9.97 11.63
CA GLY A 43 10.08 -8.56 11.87
C GLY A 43 11.30 -7.71 12.23
N ASP A 44 12.52 -8.21 11.95
CA ASP A 44 13.78 -7.51 12.24
C ASP A 44 14.06 -6.42 11.20
N VAL A 45 13.56 -5.23 11.49
CA VAL A 45 13.69 -4.07 10.61
C VAL A 45 15.14 -3.57 10.50
N GLN A 46 15.92 -3.71 11.56
CA GLN A 46 17.35 -3.28 11.53
C GLN A 46 18.12 -4.17 10.57
N ARG A 47 17.96 -5.48 10.68
CA ARG A 47 18.58 -6.43 9.74
C ARG A 47 18.09 -6.22 8.31
N MET A 48 16.81 -5.86 8.12
CA MET A 48 16.28 -5.48 6.81
C MET A 48 17.03 -4.26 6.23
N ALA A 49 17.25 -3.23 7.03
CA ALA A 49 17.98 -2.05 6.61
C ALA A 49 19.46 -2.39 6.27
N GLU A 50 20.12 -3.25 7.05
CA GLU A 50 21.48 -3.72 6.79
C GLU A 50 21.58 -4.51 5.47
N VAL A 51 20.63 -5.42 5.21
CA VAL A 51 20.57 -6.17 3.96
C VAL A 51 20.37 -5.22 2.78
N LEU A 52 19.44 -4.27 2.88
CA LEU A 52 19.25 -3.27 1.83
C LEU A 52 20.51 -2.42 1.63
N GLN A 53 21.20 -2.04 2.69
CA GLN A 53 22.45 -1.27 2.64
C GLN A 53 23.56 -2.02 1.91
N SER A 54 23.62 -3.34 2.02
CA SER A 54 24.64 -4.18 1.37
C SER A 54 24.62 -4.08 -0.17
N TYR A 55 23.48 -3.65 -0.77
CA TYR A 55 23.36 -3.39 -2.20
C TYR A 55 23.97 -2.05 -2.66
N GLY A 56 24.57 -1.28 -1.74
CA GLY A 56 25.31 -0.05 -2.03
C GLY A 56 24.46 0.97 -2.82
N PRO A 57 24.96 1.50 -3.96
CA PRO A 57 24.24 2.51 -4.74
C PRO A 57 22.88 2.07 -5.27
N TRP A 58 22.62 0.76 -5.37
CA TRP A 58 21.38 0.19 -5.85
C TRP A 58 20.33 -0.01 -4.75
N ALA A 59 20.68 0.17 -3.48
CA ALA A 59 19.81 -0.06 -2.33
C ALA A 59 18.45 0.62 -2.48
N MET A 60 18.43 1.88 -2.94
CA MET A 60 17.20 2.66 -3.12
C MET A 60 16.27 2.06 -4.19
N VAL A 61 16.84 1.66 -5.33
CA VAL A 61 16.09 1.07 -6.44
C VAL A 61 15.56 -0.32 -6.05
N ILE A 62 16.40 -1.11 -5.39
CA ILE A 62 16.03 -2.45 -4.92
C ILE A 62 14.92 -2.34 -3.88
N SER A 63 15.07 -1.47 -2.88
CA SER A 63 14.04 -1.26 -1.87
C SER A 63 12.70 -0.82 -2.50
N PHE A 64 12.73 0.12 -3.45
CA PHE A 64 11.55 0.56 -4.16
C PHE A 64 10.85 -0.60 -4.87
N VAL A 65 11.60 -1.40 -5.64
CA VAL A 65 11.04 -2.54 -6.40
C VAL A 65 10.42 -3.58 -5.47
N LEU A 66 11.09 -3.87 -4.36
CA LEU A 66 10.61 -4.83 -3.37
C LEU A 66 9.35 -4.37 -2.66
N ASP A 67 9.30 -3.12 -2.27
CA ASP A 67 8.13 -2.52 -1.64
C ASP A 67 6.95 -2.46 -2.61
N VAL A 68 7.18 -2.18 -3.90
CA VAL A 68 6.17 -2.32 -4.97
C VAL A 68 5.64 -3.75 -5.03
N LEU A 69 6.52 -4.76 -5.05
CA LEU A 69 6.11 -6.17 -5.13
C LEU A 69 5.27 -6.59 -3.92
N ILE A 70 5.69 -6.25 -2.72
CA ILE A 70 4.96 -6.57 -1.48
C ILE A 70 3.57 -5.94 -1.47
N ASN A 71 3.47 -4.68 -1.86
CA ASN A 71 2.17 -4.01 -1.96
C ASN A 71 1.31 -4.54 -3.13
N ALA A 72 1.93 -5.00 -4.23
CA ALA A 72 1.22 -5.63 -5.33
C ALA A 72 0.63 -6.99 -4.93
N LEU A 73 1.31 -7.76 -4.09
CA LEU A 73 0.81 -9.00 -3.50
C LEU A 73 -0.34 -8.74 -2.51
N GLY A 74 -0.29 -7.62 -1.77
CA GLY A 74 -1.38 -7.08 -0.97
C GLY A 74 -1.67 -7.77 0.36
N PHE A 75 -0.95 -8.83 0.74
CA PHE A 75 -1.14 -9.56 2.00
C PHE A 75 0.05 -9.46 2.97
N LEU A 76 1.20 -8.98 2.51
CA LEU A 76 2.37 -8.77 3.33
C LEU A 76 2.38 -7.33 3.90
N PRO A 77 2.82 -7.15 5.15
CA PRO A 77 2.89 -5.82 5.75
C PRO A 77 4.07 -5.02 5.18
N SER A 78 3.78 -3.89 4.53
CA SER A 78 4.79 -2.97 3.96
C SER A 78 5.57 -2.19 5.03
N ILE A 79 5.05 -2.12 6.26
CA ILE A 79 5.65 -1.34 7.34
C ILE A 79 7.14 -1.65 7.60
N PHE A 80 7.55 -2.91 7.38
CA PHE A 80 8.97 -3.29 7.54
C PHE A 80 9.85 -2.56 6.54
N PHE A 81 9.41 -2.47 5.26
CA PHE A 81 10.14 -1.74 4.22
C PHE A 81 10.10 -0.24 4.44
N SER A 82 8.93 0.31 4.79
CA SER A 82 8.76 1.74 5.07
C SER A 82 9.66 2.17 6.24
N THR A 83 9.72 1.37 7.30
CA THR A 83 10.61 1.64 8.45
C THR A 83 12.08 1.50 8.06
N ALA A 84 12.47 0.43 7.36
CA ALA A 84 13.85 0.22 6.89
C ALA A 84 14.31 1.34 5.95
N ASN A 85 13.44 1.84 5.07
CA ASN A 85 13.72 2.99 4.22
C ASN A 85 13.97 4.26 5.04
N GLY A 86 13.19 4.48 6.11
CA GLY A 86 13.42 5.58 7.05
C GLY A 86 14.78 5.50 7.75
N LEU A 87 15.17 4.30 8.19
CA LEU A 87 16.45 4.06 8.86
C LEU A 87 17.65 4.22 7.91
N LEU A 88 17.53 3.67 6.69
CA LEU A 88 18.64 3.61 5.75
C LEU A 88 18.86 4.92 5.00
N PHE A 89 17.79 5.54 4.51
CA PHE A 89 17.87 6.74 3.65
C PHE A 89 17.55 8.03 4.38
N GLY A 90 17.14 7.96 5.65
CA GLY A 90 16.61 9.08 6.42
C GLY A 90 15.12 9.29 6.16
N LEU A 91 14.48 10.11 7.02
CA LEU A 91 13.01 10.24 7.03
C LEU A 91 12.43 10.75 5.71
N VAL A 92 12.99 11.85 5.14
CA VAL A 92 12.40 12.46 3.94
C VAL A 92 12.53 11.56 2.71
N PRO A 93 13.70 11.05 2.33
CA PRO A 93 13.82 10.12 1.22
C PRO A 93 13.07 8.81 1.48
N GLY A 94 13.11 8.28 2.71
CA GLY A 94 12.39 7.07 3.11
C GLY A 94 10.88 7.21 2.91
N ILE A 95 10.28 8.33 3.31
CA ILE A 95 8.86 8.63 3.08
C ILE A 95 8.55 8.67 1.59
N ILE A 96 9.36 9.38 0.80
CA ILE A 96 9.10 9.55 -0.64
C ILE A 96 9.17 8.20 -1.35
N ILE A 97 10.20 7.40 -1.07
CA ILE A 97 10.40 6.08 -1.70
C ILE A 97 9.25 5.15 -1.34
N SER A 98 8.95 5.01 -0.05
CA SER A 98 7.89 4.12 0.42
C SER A 98 6.52 4.55 -0.09
N TRP A 99 6.20 5.85 -0.02
CA TRP A 99 4.93 6.38 -0.54
C TRP A 99 4.72 6.09 -2.02
N LEU A 100 5.74 6.32 -2.86
CA LEU A 100 5.66 6.05 -4.28
C LEU A 100 5.57 4.54 -4.56
N ALA A 101 6.39 3.74 -3.89
CA ALA A 101 6.40 2.29 -4.05
C ALA A 101 5.07 1.65 -3.63
N GLU A 102 4.56 2.02 -2.46
CA GLU A 102 3.27 1.55 -1.98
C GLU A 102 2.12 1.97 -2.91
N THR A 103 2.15 3.22 -3.43
CA THR A 103 1.14 3.69 -4.37
C THR A 103 1.16 2.88 -5.66
N VAL A 104 2.33 2.65 -6.25
CA VAL A 104 2.49 1.83 -7.46
C VAL A 104 2.04 0.40 -7.19
N GLY A 105 2.48 -0.19 -6.08
CA GLY A 105 2.14 -1.57 -5.70
C GLY A 105 0.64 -1.79 -5.54
N VAL A 106 -0.08 -0.91 -4.80
CA VAL A 106 -1.53 -1.05 -4.63
C VAL A 106 -2.31 -0.78 -5.91
N VAL A 107 -1.80 0.07 -6.82
CA VAL A 107 -2.41 0.27 -8.14
C VAL A 107 -2.26 -0.99 -8.99
N LEU A 108 -1.10 -1.63 -9.00
CA LEU A 108 -0.88 -2.91 -9.67
C LEU A 108 -1.80 -3.99 -9.09
N SER A 109 -1.86 -4.12 -7.76
CA SER A 109 -2.75 -5.05 -7.07
C SER A 109 -4.23 -4.85 -7.44
N PHE A 110 -4.68 -3.59 -7.44
CA PHE A 110 -6.02 -3.22 -7.86
C PHE A 110 -6.32 -3.65 -9.31
N MET A 111 -5.40 -3.38 -10.23
CA MET A 111 -5.57 -3.77 -11.64
C MET A 111 -5.64 -5.28 -11.79
N ILE A 112 -4.76 -6.03 -11.12
CA ILE A 112 -4.75 -7.49 -11.12
C ILE A 112 -6.08 -8.02 -10.59
N MET A 113 -6.49 -7.57 -9.40
CA MET A 113 -7.74 -8.01 -8.77
C MET A 113 -8.96 -7.65 -9.62
N ARG A 114 -9.02 -6.44 -10.17
CA ARG A 114 -10.14 -5.98 -10.99
C ARG A 114 -10.27 -6.78 -12.29
N TYR A 115 -9.17 -7.05 -12.97
CA TYR A 115 -9.21 -7.74 -14.26
C TYR A 115 -9.31 -9.27 -14.12
N ILE A 116 -8.72 -9.86 -13.06
CA ILE A 116 -8.74 -11.32 -12.88
C ILE A 116 -10.01 -11.76 -12.14
N LEU A 117 -10.47 -11.00 -11.14
CA LEU A 117 -11.56 -11.42 -10.25
C LEU A 117 -12.93 -10.83 -10.61
N ARG A 118 -13.04 -10.04 -11.69
CA ARG A 118 -14.25 -9.31 -12.04
C ARG A 118 -15.52 -10.18 -12.07
N ASP A 119 -15.45 -11.32 -12.76
CA ASP A 119 -16.59 -12.22 -12.89
C ASP A 119 -16.97 -12.90 -11.57
N THR A 120 -15.98 -13.16 -10.73
CA THR A 120 -16.19 -13.72 -9.39
C THR A 120 -16.67 -12.65 -8.43
N ALA A 121 -16.17 -11.43 -8.56
CA ALA A 121 -16.56 -10.29 -7.74
C ALA A 121 -18.04 -9.93 -7.88
N HIS A 122 -18.59 -9.90 -9.10
CA HIS A 122 -20.03 -9.66 -9.33
C HIS A 122 -20.90 -10.67 -8.57
N LYS A 123 -20.56 -11.94 -8.62
CA LYS A 123 -21.30 -13.01 -7.92
C LYS A 123 -21.23 -12.87 -6.39
N VAL A 124 -20.17 -12.30 -5.86
CA VAL A 124 -19.98 -12.08 -4.42
C VAL A 124 -20.72 -10.82 -3.97
N ILE A 125 -20.68 -9.75 -4.79
CA ILE A 125 -21.38 -8.48 -4.51
C ILE A 125 -22.88 -8.71 -4.45
N GLU A 126 -23.46 -9.42 -5.44
CA GLU A 126 -24.90 -9.72 -5.53
C GLU A 126 -25.43 -10.48 -4.32
N LYS A 127 -24.59 -11.22 -3.60
CA LYS A 127 -24.96 -12.01 -2.43
C LYS A 127 -24.85 -11.28 -1.09
N SER A 128 -24.35 -10.05 -1.07
CA SER A 128 -24.08 -9.30 0.16
C SER A 128 -24.66 -7.90 0.09
N GLU A 129 -25.68 -7.60 0.91
CA GLU A 129 -26.24 -6.25 1.03
C GLU A 129 -25.18 -5.19 1.41
N PHE A 130 -24.18 -5.57 2.19
CA PHE A 130 -23.09 -4.67 2.55
C PHE A 130 -22.25 -4.31 1.32
N LEU A 131 -21.88 -5.31 0.50
CA LEU A 131 -21.09 -5.08 -0.71
C LEU A 131 -21.88 -4.33 -1.77
N LEU A 132 -23.19 -4.55 -1.91
CA LEU A 132 -24.05 -3.77 -2.78
C LEU A 132 -24.09 -2.29 -2.38
N LYS A 133 -24.17 -1.98 -1.07
CA LYS A 133 -24.12 -0.61 -0.57
C LYS A 133 -22.74 0.05 -0.82
N VAL A 134 -21.64 -0.70 -0.64
CA VAL A 134 -20.29 -0.23 -0.95
C VAL A 134 -20.15 0.06 -2.44
N ASP A 135 -20.67 -0.81 -3.29
CA ASP A 135 -20.61 -0.65 -4.74
C ASP A 135 -21.39 0.59 -5.21
N ASP A 136 -22.65 0.75 -4.78
CA ASP A 136 -23.49 1.92 -5.12
C ASP A 136 -22.87 3.23 -4.59
N PHE A 137 -22.38 3.23 -3.35
CA PHE A 137 -21.72 4.40 -2.77
C PHE A 137 -20.42 4.76 -3.49
N SER A 138 -19.63 3.76 -3.89
CA SER A 138 -18.38 3.96 -4.62
C SER A 138 -18.59 4.52 -6.02
N GLY A 139 -19.70 4.22 -6.67
CA GLY A 139 -20.07 4.79 -7.96
C GLY A 139 -20.22 6.31 -7.92
N LYS A 140 -20.72 6.86 -6.80
CA LYS A 140 -20.97 8.30 -6.62
C LYS A 140 -19.85 9.06 -5.92
N ASN A 141 -19.14 8.40 -4.99
CA ASN A 141 -18.17 9.03 -4.09
C ASN A 141 -16.86 8.23 -3.96
N GLY A 142 -16.52 7.40 -4.95
CA GLY A 142 -15.41 6.45 -4.88
C GLY A 142 -14.06 7.09 -4.54
N LEU A 143 -13.76 8.25 -5.14
CA LEU A 143 -12.52 8.99 -4.84
C LEU A 143 -12.43 9.37 -3.36
N VAL A 144 -13.48 10.00 -2.82
CA VAL A 144 -13.50 10.48 -1.43
C VAL A 144 -13.45 9.31 -0.46
N MET A 145 -14.23 8.26 -0.70
CA MET A 145 -14.22 7.05 0.11
C MET A 145 -12.84 6.39 0.15
N MET A 146 -12.23 6.24 -1.01
CA MET A 146 -10.91 5.61 -1.13
C MET A 146 -9.82 6.48 -0.48
N LEU A 147 -9.91 7.81 -0.64
CA LEU A 147 -8.98 8.75 -0.02
C LEU A 147 -9.01 8.61 1.51
N PHE A 148 -10.20 8.63 2.12
CA PHE A 148 -10.34 8.43 3.56
C PHE A 148 -9.84 7.05 4.02
N ALA A 149 -10.22 5.98 3.32
CA ALA A 149 -9.77 4.64 3.66
C ALA A 149 -8.24 4.52 3.62
N ARG A 150 -7.58 5.15 2.64
CA ARG A 150 -6.12 5.13 2.48
C ARG A 150 -5.36 6.04 3.44
N SER A 151 -6.05 7.03 4.01
CA SER A 151 -5.43 7.92 5.01
C SER A 151 -5.31 7.27 6.40
N ILE A 152 -5.96 6.13 6.63
CA ILE A 152 -5.89 5.40 7.90
C ILE A 152 -4.59 4.58 7.92
N PRO A 153 -3.63 4.88 8.82
CA PRO A 153 -2.39 4.14 8.92
C PRO A 153 -2.66 2.73 9.48
N TYR A 154 -1.77 1.80 9.19
CA TYR A 154 -1.79 0.41 9.66
C TYR A 154 -3.03 -0.40 9.28
N PHE A 155 -3.94 0.14 8.47
CA PHE A 155 -5.07 -0.64 7.98
C PHE A 155 -4.62 -1.57 6.83
N PRO A 156 -5.05 -2.85 6.81
CA PRO A 156 -4.60 -3.80 5.79
C PRO A 156 -4.89 -3.32 4.37
N SER A 157 -3.84 -2.91 3.65
CA SER A 157 -3.93 -2.35 2.30
C SER A 157 -4.61 -3.28 1.31
N GLY A 158 -4.42 -4.60 1.46
CA GLY A 158 -5.05 -5.61 0.61
C GLY A 158 -6.58 -5.60 0.68
N ILE A 159 -7.15 -5.40 1.88
CA ILE A 159 -8.61 -5.32 2.05
C ILE A 159 -9.18 -4.10 1.34
N ILE A 160 -8.56 -2.91 1.53
CA ILE A 160 -8.98 -1.67 0.84
C ILE A 160 -8.85 -1.85 -0.67
N THR A 161 -7.76 -2.47 -1.14
CA THR A 161 -7.53 -2.74 -2.56
C THR A 161 -8.58 -3.68 -3.13
N ALA A 162 -8.92 -4.77 -2.43
CA ALA A 162 -9.94 -5.70 -2.86
C ALA A 162 -11.32 -5.03 -2.95
N LEU A 163 -11.73 -4.27 -1.91
CA LEU A 163 -12.97 -3.49 -1.93
C LEU A 163 -13.01 -2.49 -3.08
N GLY A 164 -11.90 -1.78 -3.32
CA GLY A 164 -11.77 -0.89 -4.48
C GLY A 164 -11.88 -1.63 -5.80
N ALA A 165 -11.24 -2.79 -5.93
CA ALA A 165 -11.21 -3.57 -7.17
C ALA A 165 -12.59 -4.12 -7.56
N ILE A 166 -13.42 -4.50 -6.60
CA ILE A 166 -14.78 -4.97 -6.83
C ILE A 166 -15.79 -3.83 -7.00
N SER A 167 -15.48 -2.62 -6.55
CA SER A 167 -16.37 -1.45 -6.60
C SER A 167 -16.35 -0.76 -7.97
N GLN A 168 -17.24 0.23 -8.16
CA GLN A 168 -17.34 1.01 -9.42
C GLN A 168 -16.34 2.16 -9.52
N ILE A 169 -15.39 2.30 -8.59
CA ILE A 169 -14.39 3.38 -8.63
C ILE A 169 -13.59 3.31 -9.94
N SER A 170 -13.38 4.45 -10.60
CA SER A 170 -12.54 4.50 -11.78
C SER A 170 -11.05 4.29 -11.43
N LEU A 171 -10.26 3.73 -12.37
CA LEU A 171 -8.81 3.59 -12.17
C LEU A 171 -8.15 4.95 -11.87
N ARG A 172 -8.60 6.01 -12.55
CA ARG A 172 -8.10 7.37 -12.34
C ARG A 172 -8.35 7.85 -10.92
N ASP A 173 -9.59 7.71 -10.43
CA ASP A 173 -9.95 8.12 -9.07
C ASP A 173 -9.21 7.28 -8.03
N TYR A 174 -9.02 5.98 -8.29
CA TYR A 174 -8.25 5.11 -7.44
C TYR A 174 -6.78 5.55 -7.34
N ILE A 175 -6.12 5.88 -8.47
CA ILE A 175 -4.74 6.40 -8.48
C ILE A 175 -4.65 7.70 -7.69
N ILE A 176 -5.53 8.67 -7.96
CA ILE A 176 -5.51 9.98 -7.29
C ILE A 176 -5.75 9.81 -5.79
N ALA A 177 -6.72 8.99 -5.40
CA ALA A 177 -7.02 8.73 -4.00
C ALA A 177 -5.84 8.07 -3.26
N ASN A 178 -5.11 7.15 -3.93
CA ASN A 178 -3.95 6.53 -3.33
C ASN A 178 -2.74 7.48 -3.24
N LEU A 179 -2.47 8.28 -4.27
CA LEU A 179 -1.40 9.28 -4.23
C LEU A 179 -1.60 10.26 -3.06
N ILE A 180 -2.81 10.75 -2.87
CA ILE A 180 -3.09 11.73 -1.81
C ILE A 180 -3.25 11.04 -0.46
N GLY A 181 -4.06 9.97 -0.39
CA GLY A 181 -4.43 9.31 0.85
C GLY A 181 -3.30 8.51 1.50
N LYS A 182 -2.46 7.85 0.70
CA LYS A 182 -1.32 7.08 1.24
C LYS A 182 -0.19 7.96 1.77
N PHE A 183 -0.02 9.18 1.27
CA PHE A 183 1.06 10.05 1.73
C PHE A 183 1.07 10.24 3.25
N PRO A 184 -0.02 10.69 3.91
CA PRO A 184 -0.02 10.86 5.36
C PRO A 184 0.12 9.54 6.12
N SER A 185 -0.47 8.44 5.65
CA SER A 185 -0.34 7.14 6.33
C SER A 185 1.08 6.60 6.24
N THR A 186 1.69 6.60 5.04
CA THR A 186 3.07 6.16 4.86
C THR A 186 4.07 7.05 5.58
N ALA A 187 3.85 8.37 5.59
CA ALA A 187 4.69 9.28 6.37
C ALA A 187 4.65 8.95 7.87
N LEU A 188 3.46 8.66 8.41
CA LEU A 188 3.33 8.21 9.81
C LEU A 188 4.00 6.85 10.03
N GLU A 189 3.84 5.89 9.14
CA GLU A 189 4.47 4.58 9.24
C GLU A 189 5.99 4.68 9.28
N VAL A 190 6.58 5.47 8.37
CA VAL A 190 8.04 5.70 8.34
C VAL A 190 8.53 6.40 9.60
N ILE A 191 7.88 7.50 10.02
CA ILE A 191 8.32 8.27 11.20
C ILE A 191 8.17 7.44 12.46
N VAL A 192 7.01 6.83 12.67
CA VAL A 192 6.74 6.04 13.88
C VAL A 192 7.63 4.80 13.93
N GLY A 193 7.80 4.11 12.79
CA GLY A 193 8.67 2.95 12.71
C GLY A 193 10.14 3.31 12.99
N HIS A 194 10.67 4.34 12.32
CA HIS A 194 12.03 4.85 12.55
C HIS A 194 12.26 5.23 14.02
N ASP A 195 11.33 6.01 14.60
CA ASP A 195 11.49 6.51 15.97
C ASP A 195 11.27 5.42 17.02
N ALA A 196 10.47 4.40 16.72
CA ALA A 196 10.29 3.25 17.60
C ALA A 196 11.57 2.38 17.67
N VAL A 197 12.28 2.23 16.54
CA VAL A 197 13.57 1.52 16.50
C VAL A 197 14.66 2.32 17.22
N LEU A 198 14.67 3.65 17.06
CA LEU A 198 15.64 4.56 17.71
C LEU A 198 15.00 5.28 18.91
N LEU A 199 14.30 4.53 19.77
CA LEU A 199 13.46 5.07 20.81
C LEU A 199 14.20 5.97 21.82
N GLN A 200 15.42 5.59 22.19
CA GLN A 200 16.21 6.34 23.18
C GLN A 200 16.51 7.79 22.72
N ASP A 201 16.73 7.98 21.41
CA ASP A 201 17.08 9.29 20.84
C ASP A 201 15.85 10.09 20.40
N ASN A 202 14.71 9.42 20.12
CA ASN A 202 13.57 10.03 19.45
C ASN A 202 12.23 9.95 20.25
N LEU A 203 12.27 9.59 21.52
CA LEU A 203 11.07 9.45 22.36
C LEU A 203 10.16 10.70 22.32
N GLY A 204 10.78 11.90 22.40
CA GLY A 204 10.05 13.17 22.36
C GLY A 204 9.32 13.38 21.03
N ARG A 205 9.99 13.12 19.89
CA ARG A 205 9.41 13.25 18.55
C ARG A 205 8.29 12.22 18.34
N LEU A 206 8.53 10.97 18.71
CA LEU A 206 7.54 9.90 18.62
C LEU A 206 6.27 10.26 19.39
N THR A 207 6.41 10.73 20.63
CA THR A 207 5.26 11.14 21.47
C THR A 207 4.47 12.28 20.81
N VAL A 208 5.14 13.32 20.32
CA VAL A 208 4.51 14.46 19.66
C VAL A 208 3.80 14.03 18.37
N VAL A 209 4.43 13.20 17.55
CA VAL A 209 3.85 12.70 16.29
C VAL A 209 2.59 11.88 16.57
N ILE A 210 2.64 10.97 17.54
CA ILE A 210 1.47 10.14 17.91
C ILE A 210 0.33 11.02 18.44
N LEU A 211 0.62 12.02 19.28
CA LEU A 211 -0.38 12.94 19.80
C LEU A 211 -1.05 13.75 18.68
N ILE A 212 -0.25 14.35 17.79
CA ILE A 212 -0.75 15.13 16.65
C ILE A 212 -1.60 14.24 15.74
N ALA A 213 -1.10 13.07 15.37
CA ALA A 213 -1.84 12.11 14.56
C ALA A 213 -3.17 11.73 15.20
N SER A 214 -3.15 11.40 16.49
CA SER A 214 -4.36 11.05 17.26
C SER A 214 -5.41 12.16 17.23
N VAL A 215 -4.98 13.41 17.42
CA VAL A 215 -5.87 14.59 17.36
C VAL A 215 -6.45 14.78 15.95
N ILE A 216 -5.61 14.67 14.90
CA ILE A 216 -6.06 14.81 13.52
C ILE A 216 -7.10 13.73 13.17
N TYR A 217 -6.81 12.47 13.47
CA TYR A 217 -7.73 11.36 13.20
C TYR A 217 -9.02 11.47 14.01
N PHE A 218 -8.95 11.93 15.27
CA PHE A 218 -10.14 12.20 16.08
C PHE A 218 -11.02 13.30 15.46
N LEU A 219 -10.42 14.38 14.98
CA LEU A 219 -11.16 15.47 14.32
C LEU A 219 -11.78 15.01 12.99
N LEU A 220 -11.04 14.25 12.18
CA LEU A 220 -11.53 13.68 10.93
C LEU A 220 -12.70 12.72 11.19
N TRP A 221 -12.59 11.85 12.20
CA TRP A 221 -13.65 10.94 12.59
C TRP A 221 -14.91 11.67 13.06
N LYS A 222 -14.74 12.73 13.87
CA LYS A 222 -15.84 13.57 14.34
C LYS A 222 -16.50 14.35 13.18
N GLY A 223 -15.70 14.83 12.24
CA GLY A 223 -16.19 15.46 11.00
C GLY A 223 -17.00 14.48 10.15
N TYR A 224 -16.49 13.28 9.95
CA TYR A 224 -17.17 12.19 9.23
C TYR A 224 -18.51 11.83 9.88
N GLN A 225 -18.55 11.68 11.22
CA GLN A 225 -19.82 11.40 11.92
C GLN A 225 -20.87 12.49 11.74
N ARG A 226 -20.46 13.77 11.74
CA ARG A 226 -21.38 14.88 11.48
C ARG A 226 -21.93 14.85 10.06
N TRP A 227 -21.07 14.63 9.10
CA TRP A 227 -21.45 14.50 7.69
C TRP A 227 -22.39 13.31 7.43
N ALA A 228 -22.11 12.17 8.03
CA ALA A 228 -22.93 10.96 7.90
C ALA A 228 -24.33 11.09 8.54
N LYS A 229 -24.48 11.95 9.57
CA LYS A 229 -25.78 12.22 10.21
C LYS A 229 -26.67 13.21 9.43
N GLN A 230 -26.09 13.93 8.46
CA GLN A 230 -26.82 14.92 7.66
C GLN A 230 -27.34 14.33 6.32
N ARG A 231 -27.05 13.07 6.05
CA ARG A 231 -27.54 12.29 4.90
C ARG A 231 -28.47 11.19 5.33
#